data_79fb2bce7a618d2b9314ef49e288953a
#
_entry.id   79fb2bce7a618d2b9314ef49e288953a
#
_cell.length_a   1.000
_cell.length_b   1.000
_cell.length_c   1.000
_cell.angle_alpha   90.00
_cell.angle_beta   90.00
_cell.angle_gamma   90.00
#
_symmetry.space_group_name_H-M   'P 1'
#
loop_
_entity.id
_entity.type
_entity.pdbx_description
1 polymer ?
#
loop_
_entity_poly.entity_id
_entity_poly.type
_entity_poly.pdbx_seq_one_letter_code
_entity_poly.pdbx_strand_id
1 'polypeptide(L)'
;MLAHRTLAQLLAPDRLVPGRRRDVDVLLAWGRRPSALRVERLARQWDLPVWHLEDGLLRSVAKGREHPPLSLLVAELGVHFDATAPSRIEQLIAAPITVTEANRARALQRLWCEQRLSKVNPPREAEAPQESYVLVVDQSAGDRSIALGLADASCFQRMLKVALQDHPDCTVVVKVHPDVISGRSRGHFTAEDLAHPRVRLSADGGHPARLLERARAVYVVTSQMGFEALLWGRPVHCFGMPFYGGWGLTHDRCDAPARRRQGASLEALVHAVLVGACRCIDPQRHQPCRIETLMGAIGLQRRLQAQQPRRCVAFGFTPWKQRNLRRFLAGSQLRFRAPWRRIPQGVDAVVVWGRRAKPRVLEAAARRQLPVLQVEDGFLRSVGLGADLVDPVSWVVDHQGVYYDATRPSDLESLLATQRWTSAQCQRAAALRHRLVQEAITKYNLQAEPWIRPDGAHRVVLVIGQVESDASIRYGAPGLRTNRALLEAVRAAEPEAYLVYKPHPDVVAGLCRAGAGEDAAAALCDEVLPQGLSLIHI
;
A
#
# COMPACT_ATOMS: atom_id res chain seq x y z
N MET A 1 10.87 5.53 17.44
CA MET A 1 11.24 4.11 17.46
C MET A 1 10.19 3.35 16.67
N LEU A 2 10.58 2.40 15.81
CA LEU A 2 9.64 1.46 15.18
C LEU A 2 8.78 0.82 16.29
N ALA A 3 7.51 0.57 15.99
CA ALA A 3 6.72 -0.24 16.91
C ALA A 3 7.48 -1.54 17.16
N HIS A 4 7.67 -1.89 18.41
CA HIS A 4 8.45 -3.06 18.85
C HIS A 4 8.09 -4.34 18.09
N ARG A 5 6.80 -4.48 17.73
CA ARG A 5 6.27 -5.60 16.94
C ARG A 5 6.86 -5.66 15.51
N THR A 6 6.91 -4.53 14.77
CA THR A 6 7.46 -4.51 13.41
C THR A 6 8.95 -4.81 13.39
N LEU A 7 9.70 -4.28 14.38
CA LEU A 7 11.12 -4.55 14.51
C LEU A 7 11.39 -6.04 14.82
N ALA A 8 10.63 -6.63 15.74
CA ALA A 8 10.71 -8.05 16.05
C ALA A 8 10.43 -8.93 14.82
N GLN A 9 9.42 -8.58 14.02
CA GLN A 9 9.10 -9.31 12.79
C GLN A 9 10.21 -9.22 11.73
N LEU A 10 10.83 -8.03 11.57
CA LEU A 10 11.91 -7.82 10.58
C LEU A 10 13.23 -8.48 10.96
N LEU A 11 13.57 -8.50 12.24
CA LEU A 11 14.80 -9.10 12.73
C LEU A 11 14.65 -10.58 13.03
N ALA A 12 13.42 -11.04 13.32
CA ALA A 12 13.09 -12.41 13.74
C ALA A 12 14.04 -12.93 14.84
N PRO A 13 14.33 -12.16 15.92
CA PRO A 13 15.17 -12.61 17.01
C PRO A 13 14.38 -13.56 17.91
N ASP A 14 15.09 -14.44 18.63
CA ASP A 14 14.47 -15.27 19.67
C ASP A 14 13.81 -14.38 20.74
N ARG A 15 14.50 -13.30 21.10
CA ARG A 15 14.01 -12.33 22.07
C ARG A 15 14.50 -10.90 21.75
N LEU A 16 13.56 -9.96 21.68
CA LEU A 16 13.87 -8.53 21.58
C LEU A 16 13.53 -7.85 22.90
N VAL A 17 14.57 -7.35 23.59
CA VAL A 17 14.42 -6.71 24.90
C VAL A 17 14.76 -5.22 24.84
N PRO A 18 13.93 -4.33 25.39
CA PRO A 18 14.24 -2.92 25.48
C PRO A 18 15.19 -2.63 26.63
N GLY A 19 15.96 -1.54 26.50
CA GLY A 19 16.78 -1.02 27.58
C GLY A 19 18.27 -1.35 27.47
N ARG A 20 19.00 -1.17 28.61
CA ARG A 20 20.43 -1.40 28.72
C ARG A 20 20.64 -2.72 29.45
N ARG A 21 20.98 -3.76 28.73
CA ARG A 21 21.20 -5.10 29.29
C ARG A 21 22.51 -5.67 28.75
N ARG A 22 23.23 -6.42 29.58
CA ARG A 22 24.46 -7.12 29.18
C ARG A 22 24.21 -8.58 28.79
N ASP A 23 23.06 -9.13 29.19
CA ASP A 23 22.62 -10.50 28.90
C ASP A 23 21.94 -10.60 27.54
N VAL A 24 22.60 -10.08 26.51
CA VAL A 24 22.14 -10.07 25.10
C VAL A 24 23.32 -10.38 24.19
N ASP A 25 23.03 -10.95 23.01
CA ASP A 25 24.06 -11.29 22.03
C ASP A 25 24.47 -10.08 21.17
N VAL A 26 23.56 -9.11 20.97
CA VAL A 26 23.76 -7.98 20.06
C VAL A 26 23.04 -6.74 20.58
N LEU A 27 23.68 -5.59 20.46
CA LEU A 27 23.05 -4.29 20.69
C LEU A 27 22.56 -3.69 19.37
N LEU A 28 21.34 -3.13 19.36
CA LEU A 28 20.76 -2.51 18.18
C LEU A 28 20.87 -0.99 18.24
N ALA A 29 21.38 -0.38 17.17
CA ALA A 29 21.50 1.05 17.00
C ALA A 29 20.78 1.51 15.73
N TRP A 30 20.12 2.69 15.77
CA TRP A 30 19.48 3.26 14.58
C TRP A 30 20.42 4.29 13.92
N GLY A 31 20.93 3.93 12.75
CA GLY A 31 21.84 4.74 11.95
C GLY A 31 23.02 5.28 12.72
N ARG A 32 23.31 6.56 12.51
CA ARG A 32 24.39 7.31 13.20
C ARG A 32 23.84 8.46 14.07
N ARG A 33 22.65 8.30 14.63
CA ARG A 33 22.05 9.30 15.54
C ARG A 33 22.84 9.40 16.85
N PRO A 34 22.71 10.49 17.62
CA PRO A 34 23.37 10.59 18.94
C PRO A 34 23.08 9.41 19.87
N SER A 35 21.90 8.82 19.77
CA SER A 35 21.55 7.59 20.52
C SER A 35 22.38 6.38 20.08
N ALA A 36 22.71 6.25 18.80
CA ALA A 36 23.56 5.17 18.29
C ALA A 36 24.98 5.27 18.82
N LEU A 37 25.56 6.47 18.90
CA LEU A 37 26.89 6.70 19.49
C LEU A 37 26.97 6.29 20.97
N ARG A 38 25.84 6.38 21.70
CA ARG A 38 25.75 5.86 23.07
C ARG A 38 25.76 4.34 23.10
N VAL A 39 25.03 3.70 22.18
CA VAL A 39 25.00 2.24 22.04
C VAL A 39 26.38 1.72 21.68
N GLU A 40 27.07 2.34 20.73
CA GLU A 40 28.44 1.96 20.34
C GLU A 40 29.45 2.07 21.50
N ARG A 41 29.31 3.08 22.37
CA ARG A 41 30.15 3.20 23.60
C ARG A 41 29.86 2.07 24.57
N LEU A 42 28.58 1.75 24.80
CA LEU A 42 28.18 0.64 25.66
C LEU A 42 28.65 -0.71 25.12
N ALA A 43 28.54 -0.92 23.81
CA ALA A 43 29.00 -2.13 23.14
C ALA A 43 30.48 -2.38 23.38
N ARG A 44 31.31 -1.34 23.17
CA ARG A 44 32.76 -1.42 23.46
C ARG A 44 33.05 -1.70 24.94
N GLN A 45 32.27 -1.10 25.84
CA GLN A 45 32.43 -1.33 27.29
C GLN A 45 32.02 -2.76 27.71
N TRP A 46 31.10 -3.37 26.99
CA TRP A 46 30.52 -4.67 27.30
C TRP A 46 31.06 -5.81 26.44
N ASP A 47 31.91 -5.49 25.47
CA ASP A 47 32.44 -6.41 24.46
C ASP A 47 31.30 -7.11 23.67
N LEU A 48 30.31 -6.32 23.25
CA LEU A 48 29.18 -6.82 22.51
C LEU A 48 29.15 -6.24 21.08
N PRO A 49 28.72 -7.01 20.06
CA PRO A 49 28.53 -6.51 18.72
C PRO A 49 27.36 -5.50 18.64
N VAL A 50 27.44 -4.59 17.66
CA VAL A 50 26.36 -3.63 17.35
C VAL A 50 25.86 -3.86 15.94
N TRP A 51 24.56 -4.05 15.80
CA TRP A 51 23.92 -3.98 14.49
C TRP A 51 23.29 -2.60 14.28
N HIS A 52 23.69 -1.95 13.18
CA HIS A 52 23.09 -0.71 12.76
C HIS A 52 21.89 -0.97 11.88
N LEU A 53 20.77 -0.33 12.20
CA LEU A 53 19.51 -0.45 11.48
C LEU A 53 19.19 0.86 10.78
N GLU A 54 18.70 0.77 9.55
CA GLU A 54 18.17 1.90 8.79
C GLU A 54 16.91 1.48 8.02
N ASP A 55 16.08 2.48 7.66
CA ASP A 55 14.97 2.24 6.75
C ASP A 55 15.48 1.58 5.45
N GLY A 56 14.82 0.53 5.00
CA GLY A 56 15.15 -0.08 3.71
C GLY A 56 14.93 0.88 2.54
N LEU A 57 15.56 0.58 1.41
CA LEU A 57 15.46 1.41 0.19
C LEU A 57 14.04 1.40 -0.40
N LEU A 58 13.23 0.40 -0.10
CA LEU A 58 11.80 0.32 -0.35
C LEU A 58 11.07 0.31 0.99
N ARG A 59 10.69 1.48 1.50
CA ARG A 59 10.22 1.60 2.89
C ARG A 59 8.73 1.27 3.07
N SER A 60 7.86 1.98 2.39
CA SER A 60 6.41 1.92 2.59
C SER A 60 5.67 2.77 1.55
N VAL A 61 4.33 2.73 1.57
CA VAL A 61 3.51 3.60 0.71
C VAL A 61 3.56 5.06 1.17
N ALA A 62 3.52 5.33 2.47
CA ALA A 62 3.61 6.69 3.01
C ALA A 62 4.55 6.74 4.23
N LYS A 63 4.91 7.97 4.65
CA LYS A 63 5.63 8.21 5.90
C LYS A 63 4.65 8.40 7.06
N GLY A 64 5.09 8.16 8.28
CA GLY A 64 4.33 8.42 9.50
C GLY A 64 4.14 7.19 10.39
N ARG A 65 3.47 7.38 11.53
CA ARG A 65 3.26 6.32 12.53
C ARG A 65 2.39 5.17 12.02
N GLU A 66 1.42 5.50 11.17
CA GLU A 66 0.48 4.53 10.58
C GLU A 66 1.11 3.73 9.42
N HIS A 67 2.28 4.14 8.95
CA HIS A 67 3.04 3.50 7.88
C HIS A 67 4.45 3.15 8.35
N PRO A 68 4.61 2.12 9.20
CA PRO A 68 5.93 1.67 9.65
C PRO A 68 6.76 1.20 8.44
N PRO A 69 8.10 1.21 8.55
CA PRO A 69 8.95 0.59 7.54
C PRO A 69 8.61 -0.89 7.36
N LEU A 70 8.44 -1.30 6.11
CA LEU A 70 8.20 -2.69 5.71
C LEU A 70 9.49 -3.38 5.29
N SER A 71 10.59 -2.64 5.22
CA SER A 71 11.93 -3.17 5.06
C SER A 71 12.96 -2.40 5.88
N LEU A 72 14.02 -3.09 6.27
CA LEU A 72 15.19 -2.55 6.97
C LEU A 72 16.46 -2.97 6.25
N LEU A 73 17.44 -2.07 6.24
CA LEU A 73 18.84 -2.43 6.06
C LEU A 73 19.43 -2.78 7.43
N VAL A 74 20.02 -3.95 7.52
CA VAL A 74 20.70 -4.43 8.72
C VAL A 74 22.19 -4.51 8.42
N ALA A 75 22.99 -3.80 9.18
CA ALA A 75 24.42 -3.71 8.98
C ALA A 75 25.18 -4.07 10.27
N GLU A 76 25.92 -5.15 10.21
CA GLU A 76 26.83 -5.60 11.26
C GLU A 76 28.13 -4.79 11.23
N LEU A 77 28.47 -4.22 10.07
CA LEU A 77 29.63 -3.39 9.84
C LEU A 77 29.22 -2.08 9.19
N GLY A 78 29.31 -0.97 9.94
CA GLY A 78 29.03 0.38 9.46
C GLY A 78 27.61 0.60 8.95
N VAL A 79 27.29 1.82 8.53
CA VAL A 79 26.03 2.15 7.87
C VAL A 79 26.27 2.47 6.39
N HIS A 80 25.32 2.16 5.54
CA HIS A 80 25.47 2.27 4.06
C HIS A 80 25.79 3.68 3.56
N PHE A 81 25.40 4.72 4.27
CA PHE A 81 25.63 6.12 3.87
C PHE A 81 26.91 6.73 4.46
N ASP A 82 27.72 5.97 5.20
CA ASP A 82 28.97 6.43 5.80
C ASP A 82 30.15 6.00 4.92
N ALA A 83 30.62 6.91 4.07
CA ALA A 83 31.78 6.68 3.22
C ALA A 83 33.13 6.82 3.94
N THR A 84 33.13 7.29 5.21
CA THR A 84 34.37 7.45 6.00
C THR A 84 34.90 6.13 6.56
N ALA A 85 34.04 5.11 6.66
CA ALA A 85 34.35 3.79 7.20
C ALA A 85 33.82 2.66 6.30
N PRO A 86 34.40 1.46 6.36
CA PRO A 86 33.85 0.29 5.67
C PRO A 86 32.43 -0.04 6.13
N SER A 87 31.62 -0.55 5.21
CA SER A 87 30.26 -1.00 5.51
C SER A 87 29.99 -2.41 4.96
N ARG A 88 28.99 -3.07 5.55
CA ARG A 88 28.53 -4.39 5.08
C ARG A 88 28.07 -4.34 3.60
N ILE A 89 27.41 -3.26 3.21
CA ILE A 89 26.96 -3.07 1.82
C ILE A 89 28.15 -2.97 0.87
N GLU A 90 29.23 -2.26 1.22
CA GLU A 90 30.43 -2.21 0.40
C GLU A 90 31.06 -3.61 0.21
N GLN A 91 31.11 -4.41 1.28
CA GLN A 91 31.60 -5.80 1.18
C GLN A 91 30.76 -6.64 0.22
N LEU A 92 29.42 -6.48 0.30
CA LEU A 92 28.49 -7.21 -0.57
C LEU A 92 28.59 -6.77 -2.04
N ILE A 93 28.80 -5.46 -2.30
CA ILE A 93 28.98 -4.93 -3.66
C ILE A 93 30.29 -5.43 -4.25
N ALA A 94 31.36 -5.46 -3.47
CA ALA A 94 32.69 -5.90 -3.90
C ALA A 94 32.83 -7.43 -4.06
N ALA A 95 31.91 -8.20 -3.49
CA ALA A 95 31.92 -9.65 -3.58
C ALA A 95 31.57 -10.12 -5.01
N PRO A 96 32.17 -11.22 -5.48
CA PRO A 96 31.79 -11.84 -6.74
C PRO A 96 30.28 -12.18 -6.77
N ILE A 97 29.62 -11.88 -7.88
CA ILE A 97 28.21 -12.18 -8.08
C ILE A 97 28.05 -13.35 -9.05
N THR A 98 27.22 -14.33 -8.69
CA THR A 98 26.89 -15.46 -9.56
C THR A 98 25.92 -15.06 -10.69
N VAL A 99 25.88 -15.85 -11.76
CA VAL A 99 24.92 -15.63 -12.87
C VAL A 99 23.46 -15.63 -12.38
N THR A 100 23.13 -16.51 -11.44
CA THR A 100 21.78 -16.58 -10.85
C THR A 100 21.43 -15.30 -10.09
N GLU A 101 22.33 -14.78 -9.28
CA GLU A 101 22.14 -13.53 -8.53
C GLU A 101 22.06 -12.33 -9.47
N ALA A 102 22.90 -12.27 -10.51
CA ALA A 102 22.84 -11.23 -11.53
C ALA A 102 21.50 -11.25 -12.30
N ASN A 103 21.00 -12.43 -12.66
CA ASN A 103 19.68 -12.58 -13.29
C ASN A 103 18.55 -12.12 -12.36
N ARG A 104 18.62 -12.45 -11.07
CA ARG A 104 17.68 -11.98 -10.06
C ARG A 104 17.73 -10.46 -9.91
N ALA A 105 18.93 -9.88 -9.86
CA ALA A 105 19.12 -8.43 -9.76
C ALA A 105 18.49 -7.69 -10.96
N ARG A 106 18.70 -8.18 -12.19
CA ARG A 106 18.04 -7.63 -13.39
C ARG A 106 16.51 -7.75 -13.33
N ALA A 107 15.99 -8.86 -12.82
CA ALA A 107 14.54 -9.03 -12.62
C ALA A 107 14.00 -8.05 -11.58
N LEU A 108 14.71 -7.80 -10.48
CA LEU A 108 14.37 -6.81 -9.47
C LEU A 108 14.39 -5.38 -10.03
N GLN A 109 15.40 -5.03 -10.83
CA GLN A 109 15.47 -3.74 -11.52
C GLN A 109 14.25 -3.52 -12.42
N ARG A 110 13.91 -4.51 -13.27
CA ARG A 110 12.70 -4.44 -14.11
C ARG A 110 11.44 -4.29 -13.27
N LEU A 111 11.27 -5.11 -12.24
CA LEU A 111 10.11 -5.06 -11.35
C LEU A 111 9.99 -3.71 -10.63
N TRP A 112 11.11 -3.11 -10.20
CA TRP A 112 11.14 -1.76 -9.61
C TRP A 112 10.57 -0.73 -10.57
N CYS A 113 11.02 -0.72 -11.81
CA CYS A 113 10.55 0.20 -12.85
C CYS A 113 9.08 -0.07 -13.24
N GLU A 114 8.70 -1.33 -13.47
CA GLU A 114 7.33 -1.71 -13.82
C GLU A 114 6.32 -1.35 -12.74
N GLN A 115 6.65 -1.58 -11.46
CA GLN A 115 5.82 -1.21 -10.33
C GLN A 115 5.97 0.28 -9.97
N ARG A 116 6.89 1.00 -10.65
CA ARG A 116 7.17 2.43 -10.45
C ARG A 116 7.44 2.76 -8.98
N LEU A 117 8.43 2.07 -8.38
CA LEU A 117 8.72 2.14 -6.95
C LEU A 117 9.73 3.24 -6.61
N SER A 118 9.73 3.63 -5.35
CA SER A 118 10.68 4.53 -4.69
C SER A 118 10.74 4.19 -3.20
N LYS A 119 11.60 4.87 -2.45
CA LYS A 119 11.67 4.70 -0.98
C LYS A 119 10.32 4.86 -0.29
N VAL A 120 9.57 5.89 -0.69
CA VAL A 120 8.20 6.16 -0.24
C VAL A 120 7.32 6.30 -1.47
N ASN A 121 6.16 5.68 -1.46
CA ASN A 121 5.36 5.43 -2.65
C ASN A 121 3.99 6.12 -2.61
N PRO A 122 3.92 7.46 -2.59
CA PRO A 122 2.65 8.16 -2.67
C PRO A 122 1.93 7.81 -3.99
N PRO A 123 0.59 7.80 -4.01
CA PRO A 123 -0.17 7.32 -5.17
C PRO A 123 0.01 8.20 -6.42
N ARG A 124 0.19 9.51 -6.23
CA ARG A 124 0.32 10.46 -7.33
C ARG A 124 1.77 10.70 -7.69
N GLU A 125 2.06 10.70 -8.98
CA GLU A 125 3.38 11.04 -9.49
C GLU A 125 3.58 12.56 -9.50
N ALA A 126 4.84 12.98 -9.32
CA ALA A 126 5.23 14.35 -9.51
C ALA A 126 5.03 14.76 -10.98
N GLU A 127 4.67 16.01 -11.19
CA GLU A 127 4.59 16.59 -12.53
C GLU A 127 5.99 16.67 -13.14
N ALA A 128 6.12 16.25 -14.38
CA ALA A 128 7.35 16.34 -15.16
C ALA A 128 7.16 17.30 -16.34
N PRO A 129 8.15 18.13 -16.66
CA PRO A 129 8.13 18.97 -17.86
C PRO A 129 7.92 18.12 -19.13
N GLN A 130 7.32 18.72 -20.16
CA GLN A 130 7.23 18.11 -21.47
C GLN A 130 8.54 18.20 -22.25
N GLU A 131 9.25 19.33 -22.07
CA GLU A 131 10.57 19.59 -22.63
C GLU A 131 11.66 18.72 -21.97
N SER A 132 12.81 18.66 -22.61
CA SER A 132 14.01 17.97 -22.08
C SER A 132 14.49 18.62 -20.79
N TYR A 133 14.78 17.80 -19.79
CA TYR A 133 15.25 18.30 -18.48
C TYR A 133 16.26 17.37 -17.83
N VAL A 134 17.03 17.95 -16.91
CA VAL A 134 17.86 17.24 -15.93
C VAL A 134 17.27 17.43 -14.53
N LEU A 135 17.47 16.44 -13.68
CA LEU A 135 16.93 16.42 -12.33
C LEU A 135 18.04 16.71 -11.31
N VAL A 136 17.87 17.76 -10.53
CA VAL A 136 18.72 18.13 -9.36
C VAL A 136 17.93 17.81 -8.10
N VAL A 137 18.53 17.03 -7.19
CA VAL A 137 17.83 16.53 -6.00
C VAL A 137 18.33 17.24 -4.75
N ASP A 138 17.43 17.97 -4.08
CA ASP A 138 17.69 18.58 -2.77
C ASP A 138 17.55 17.54 -1.64
N GLN A 139 18.21 17.82 -0.51
CA GLN A 139 18.13 17.05 0.72
C GLN A 139 17.80 17.95 1.91
N SER A 140 17.37 17.37 3.02
CA SER A 140 17.16 18.12 4.27
C SER A 140 18.49 18.61 4.85
N ALA A 141 18.55 19.87 5.22
CA ALA A 141 19.70 20.40 5.95
C ALA A 141 19.89 19.61 7.27
N GLY A 142 21.15 19.26 7.56
CA GLY A 142 21.50 18.43 8.71
C GLY A 142 21.33 16.93 8.50
N ASP A 143 20.99 16.46 7.28
CA ASP A 143 21.05 15.04 6.94
C ASP A 143 22.49 14.53 7.08
N ARG A 144 22.67 13.54 7.95
CA ARG A 144 24.00 13.01 8.27
C ARG A 144 24.67 12.30 7.10
N SER A 145 23.88 11.85 6.13
CA SER A 145 24.42 11.24 4.90
C SER A 145 25.28 12.23 4.09
N ILE A 146 25.06 13.54 4.24
CA ILE A 146 25.84 14.58 3.56
C ILE A 146 27.28 14.57 4.09
N ALA A 147 27.47 14.83 5.38
CA ALA A 147 28.80 14.89 5.99
C ALA A 147 29.52 13.52 5.97
N LEU A 148 28.80 12.44 6.27
CA LEU A 148 29.35 11.09 6.22
C LEU A 148 29.55 10.57 4.78
N GLY A 149 28.90 11.18 3.80
CA GLY A 149 29.11 11.00 2.37
C GLY A 149 30.14 11.97 1.78
N LEU A 150 31.09 12.45 2.59
CA LEU A 150 32.23 13.30 2.17
C LEU A 150 31.79 14.61 1.47
N ALA A 151 30.67 15.20 1.88
CA ALA A 151 30.10 16.39 1.29
C ALA A 151 29.64 17.40 2.35
N ASP A 152 29.36 18.61 1.91
CA ASP A 152 28.83 19.71 2.71
C ASP A 152 27.74 20.50 1.96
N ALA A 153 27.26 21.59 2.58
CA ALA A 153 26.22 22.43 2.00
C ALA A 153 26.64 23.09 0.67
N SER A 154 27.93 23.40 0.47
CA SER A 154 28.43 24.04 -0.75
C SER A 154 28.33 23.13 -1.98
N CYS A 155 28.28 21.81 -1.75
CA CYS A 155 28.11 20.84 -2.82
C CYS A 155 26.80 21.00 -3.58
N PHE A 156 25.74 21.51 -2.92
CA PHE A 156 24.43 21.72 -3.56
C PHE A 156 24.45 22.86 -4.56
N GLN A 157 25.05 24.01 -4.22
CA GLN A 157 25.20 25.15 -5.14
C GLN A 157 26.10 24.77 -6.32
N ARG A 158 27.22 24.08 -6.04
CA ARG A 158 28.11 23.57 -7.08
C ARG A 158 27.40 22.59 -8.01
N MET A 159 26.58 21.69 -7.48
CA MET A 159 25.76 20.74 -8.21
C MET A 159 24.79 21.44 -9.17
N LEU A 160 24.03 22.43 -8.69
CA LEU A 160 23.09 23.19 -9.52
C LEU A 160 23.82 23.97 -10.63
N LYS A 161 24.93 24.62 -10.31
CA LYS A 161 25.77 25.34 -11.29
C LYS A 161 26.26 24.41 -12.39
N VAL A 162 26.80 23.26 -12.04
CA VAL A 162 27.29 22.27 -13.00
C VAL A 162 26.15 21.72 -13.86
N ALA A 163 24.98 21.41 -13.28
CA ALA A 163 23.82 20.95 -14.04
C ALA A 163 23.36 21.98 -15.08
N LEU A 164 23.38 23.26 -14.75
CA LEU A 164 23.08 24.37 -15.67
C LEU A 164 24.11 24.53 -16.77
N GLN A 165 25.38 24.25 -16.49
CA GLN A 165 26.50 24.35 -17.45
C GLN A 165 26.55 23.13 -18.39
N ASP A 166 26.44 21.93 -17.84
CA ASP A 166 26.53 20.67 -18.61
C ASP A 166 25.34 20.50 -19.59
N HIS A 167 24.21 21.17 -19.30
CA HIS A 167 22.96 21.05 -20.10
C HIS A 167 22.37 22.42 -20.45
N PRO A 168 23.02 23.21 -21.33
CA PRO A 168 22.57 24.59 -21.65
C PRO A 168 21.16 24.63 -22.26
N ASP A 169 20.74 23.59 -22.96
CA ASP A 169 19.46 23.50 -23.67
C ASP A 169 18.35 22.82 -22.85
N CYS A 170 18.60 22.44 -21.61
CA CYS A 170 17.65 21.73 -20.77
C CYS A 170 17.06 22.63 -19.67
N THR A 171 15.83 22.33 -19.31
CA THR A 171 15.27 22.75 -18.03
C THR A 171 15.98 22.02 -16.89
N VAL A 172 16.28 22.70 -15.80
CA VAL A 172 16.80 22.08 -14.57
C VAL A 172 15.66 21.97 -13.56
N VAL A 173 15.20 20.76 -13.32
CA VAL A 173 14.14 20.49 -12.33
C VAL A 173 14.79 20.28 -10.96
N VAL A 174 14.52 21.15 -10.00
CA VAL A 174 14.97 20.99 -8.62
C VAL A 174 13.87 20.28 -7.83
N LYS A 175 14.11 19.04 -7.43
CA LYS A 175 13.17 18.27 -6.60
C LYS A 175 13.45 18.52 -5.13
N VAL A 176 12.50 19.15 -4.48
CA VAL A 176 12.56 19.48 -3.05
C VAL A 176 12.23 18.27 -2.20
N HIS A 177 12.96 18.10 -1.10
CA HIS A 177 12.72 17.02 -0.15
C HIS A 177 11.34 17.19 0.54
N PRO A 178 10.55 16.11 0.76
CA PRO A 178 9.22 16.20 1.38
C PRO A 178 9.19 16.88 2.75
N ASP A 179 10.23 16.73 3.56
CA ASP A 179 10.31 17.38 4.87
C ASP A 179 10.57 18.90 4.77
N VAL A 180 11.19 19.34 3.67
CA VAL A 180 11.34 20.76 3.34
C VAL A 180 9.99 21.35 2.88
N ILE A 181 9.28 20.65 2.01
CA ILE A 181 7.92 21.03 1.55
C ILE A 181 6.97 21.19 2.74
N SER A 182 7.04 20.27 3.72
CA SER A 182 6.21 20.30 4.92
C SER A 182 6.66 21.28 6.01
N GLY A 183 7.74 22.03 5.78
CA GLY A 183 8.30 22.97 6.75
C GLY A 183 8.99 22.33 7.96
N ARG A 184 9.22 21.03 7.97
CA ARG A 184 9.90 20.32 9.06
C ARG A 184 11.42 20.47 9.03
N SER A 185 11.98 20.80 7.87
CA SER A 185 13.40 21.01 7.63
C SER A 185 13.63 22.16 6.65
N ARG A 186 14.87 22.63 6.55
CA ARG A 186 15.32 23.55 5.49
C ARG A 186 15.99 22.75 4.38
N GLY A 187 15.88 23.22 3.13
CA GLY A 187 16.66 22.75 1.99
C GLY A 187 18.01 23.47 1.91
N HIS A 188 18.74 23.20 0.84
CA HIS A 188 20.06 23.81 0.61
C HIS A 188 20.04 24.90 -0.46
N PHE A 189 18.97 25.03 -1.24
CA PHE A 189 18.84 26.06 -2.27
C PHE A 189 18.16 27.31 -1.71
N THR A 190 18.72 28.47 -2.04
CA THR A 190 18.16 29.79 -1.72
C THR A 190 17.10 30.20 -2.74
N ALA A 191 16.36 31.27 -2.45
CA ALA A 191 15.45 31.87 -3.42
C ALA A 191 16.17 32.37 -4.68
N GLU A 192 17.42 32.86 -4.53
CA GLU A 192 18.27 33.29 -5.64
C GLU A 192 18.69 32.13 -6.53
N ASP A 193 19.11 31.00 -5.95
CA ASP A 193 19.43 29.77 -6.69
C ASP A 193 18.25 29.33 -7.56
N LEU A 194 17.03 29.46 -7.03
CA LEU A 194 15.79 29.02 -7.68
C LEU A 194 15.19 30.03 -8.65
N ALA A 195 15.68 31.27 -8.66
CA ALA A 195 15.21 32.34 -9.56
C ALA A 195 15.75 32.25 -10.99
N HIS A 196 16.71 31.36 -11.26
CA HIS A 196 17.29 31.21 -12.59
C HIS A 196 16.21 30.81 -13.63
N PRO A 197 16.15 31.42 -14.84
CA PRO A 197 15.06 31.22 -15.82
C PRO A 197 14.83 29.75 -16.25
N ARG A 198 15.88 28.95 -16.25
CA ARG A 198 15.80 27.52 -16.60
C ARG A 198 15.53 26.60 -15.41
N VAL A 199 15.43 27.13 -14.20
CA VAL A 199 15.13 26.33 -13.01
C VAL A 199 13.61 26.20 -12.83
N ARG A 200 13.15 24.98 -12.61
CA ARG A 200 11.76 24.64 -12.26
C ARG A 200 11.73 23.90 -10.94
N LEU A 201 10.90 24.36 -10.01
CA LEU A 201 10.77 23.72 -8.70
C LEU A 201 9.72 22.60 -8.75
N SER A 202 10.10 21.39 -8.33
CA SER A 202 9.18 20.27 -8.10
C SER A 202 8.97 20.12 -6.59
N ALA A 203 7.91 20.76 -6.08
CA ALA A 203 7.54 20.82 -4.66
C ALA A 203 6.14 20.25 -4.38
N ASP A 204 5.56 19.48 -5.30
CA ASP A 204 4.22 18.89 -5.20
C ASP A 204 4.13 17.66 -4.27
N GLY A 205 5.28 17.18 -3.77
CA GLY A 205 5.35 15.97 -2.92
C GLY A 205 5.04 14.67 -3.67
N GLY A 206 4.90 14.73 -4.99
CA GLY A 206 4.54 13.57 -5.83
C GLY A 206 5.65 12.52 -5.92
N HIS A 207 5.25 11.32 -6.35
CA HIS A 207 6.15 10.17 -6.54
C HIS A 207 7.18 10.45 -7.65
N PRO A 208 8.47 10.14 -7.45
CA PRO A 208 9.53 10.58 -8.37
C PRO A 208 9.64 9.75 -9.66
N ALA A 209 8.94 8.64 -9.82
CA ALA A 209 9.16 7.71 -10.93
C ALA A 209 9.09 8.38 -12.31
N ARG A 210 8.10 9.26 -12.58
CA ARG A 210 7.99 9.97 -13.84
C ARG A 210 9.16 10.93 -14.07
N LEU A 211 9.63 11.60 -13.01
CA LEU A 211 10.79 12.47 -13.11
C LEU A 211 12.06 11.68 -13.43
N LEU A 212 12.26 10.52 -12.79
CA LEU A 212 13.42 9.67 -13.05
C LEU A 212 13.38 9.02 -14.44
N GLU A 213 12.21 8.51 -14.83
CA GLU A 213 12.00 7.86 -16.13
C GLU A 213 12.34 8.75 -17.32
N ARG A 214 12.10 10.07 -17.21
CA ARG A 214 12.22 11.04 -18.31
C ARG A 214 13.44 11.95 -18.22
N ALA A 215 14.12 11.98 -17.09
CA ALA A 215 15.30 12.81 -16.90
C ALA A 215 16.43 12.41 -17.86
N ARG A 216 17.10 13.39 -18.48
CA ARG A 216 18.30 13.17 -19.28
C ARG A 216 19.50 12.78 -18.43
N ALA A 217 19.61 13.38 -17.24
CA ALA A 217 20.60 13.05 -16.21
C ALA A 217 20.06 13.43 -14.83
N VAL A 218 20.62 12.85 -13.78
CA VAL A 218 20.24 13.10 -12.38
C VAL A 218 21.45 13.52 -11.58
N TYR A 219 21.32 14.63 -10.88
CA TYR A 219 22.35 15.25 -10.08
C TYR A 219 22.01 15.13 -8.60
N VAL A 220 22.89 14.57 -7.81
CA VAL A 220 22.69 14.30 -6.39
C VAL A 220 23.93 14.63 -5.57
N VAL A 221 23.74 14.92 -4.29
CA VAL A 221 24.87 14.91 -3.34
C VAL A 221 25.01 13.48 -2.79
N THR A 222 24.09 13.02 -1.96
CA THR A 222 24.10 11.66 -1.40
C THR A 222 22.71 11.00 -1.40
N SER A 223 21.75 11.61 -2.10
CA SER A 223 20.36 11.17 -2.10
C SER A 223 20.18 9.74 -2.65
N GLN A 224 19.32 8.93 -2.03
CA GLN A 224 18.91 7.62 -2.55
C GLN A 224 18.34 7.72 -3.99
N MET A 225 17.79 8.87 -4.39
CA MET A 225 17.26 9.05 -5.74
C MET A 225 18.31 8.83 -6.85
N GLY A 226 19.61 8.98 -6.55
CA GLY A 226 20.65 8.58 -7.50
C GLY A 226 20.70 7.07 -7.74
N PHE A 227 20.55 6.24 -6.69
CA PHE A 227 20.38 4.80 -6.86
C PHE A 227 19.13 4.47 -7.68
N GLU A 228 18.00 5.11 -7.36
CA GLU A 228 16.77 4.92 -8.14
C GLU A 228 16.95 5.32 -9.61
N ALA A 229 17.71 6.39 -9.89
CA ALA A 229 18.04 6.81 -11.26
C ALA A 229 18.88 5.77 -12.03
N LEU A 230 19.84 5.11 -11.37
CA LEU A 230 20.60 3.99 -11.96
C LEU A 230 19.66 2.85 -12.35
N LEU A 231 18.64 2.54 -11.55
CA LEU A 231 17.63 1.52 -11.88
C LEU A 231 16.83 1.90 -13.14
N TRP A 232 16.55 3.20 -13.35
CA TRP A 232 15.92 3.73 -14.55
C TRP A 232 16.89 3.90 -15.74
N GLY A 233 18.15 3.49 -15.60
CA GLY A 233 19.18 3.62 -16.63
C GLY A 233 19.55 5.07 -16.95
N ARG A 234 19.44 5.98 -15.96
CA ARG A 234 19.79 7.40 -16.14
C ARG A 234 21.22 7.66 -15.71
N PRO A 235 21.98 8.50 -16.44
CA PRO A 235 23.28 9.00 -15.98
C PRO A 235 23.13 9.71 -14.64
N VAL A 236 24.02 9.41 -13.68
CA VAL A 236 23.99 9.99 -12.33
C VAL A 236 25.30 10.70 -12.05
N HIS A 237 25.21 11.97 -11.65
CA HIS A 237 26.32 12.80 -11.21
C HIS A 237 26.28 12.96 -9.70
N CYS A 238 27.32 12.49 -8.99
CA CYS A 238 27.44 12.53 -7.54
C CYS A 238 28.37 13.64 -7.08
N PHE A 239 27.91 14.52 -6.19
CA PHE A 239 28.69 15.61 -5.58
C PHE A 239 29.10 15.29 -4.14
N GLY A 240 28.77 14.15 -3.64
CA GLY A 240 29.25 13.45 -2.46
C GLY A 240 29.47 11.99 -2.79
N MET A 241 29.69 11.18 -1.77
CA MET A 241 30.01 9.74 -1.91
C MET A 241 28.90 8.86 -1.31
N PRO A 242 27.75 8.70 -1.98
CA PRO A 242 26.70 7.79 -1.55
C PRO A 242 27.14 6.30 -1.66
N PHE A 243 26.35 5.37 -1.15
CA PHE A 243 26.68 3.94 -1.17
C PHE A 243 26.84 3.35 -2.58
N TYR A 244 26.23 3.97 -3.58
CA TYR A 244 26.30 3.59 -5.00
C TYR A 244 27.37 4.37 -5.79
N GLY A 245 28.02 5.38 -5.18
CA GLY A 245 29.11 6.15 -5.79
C GLY A 245 30.47 5.48 -5.62
N GLY A 246 31.41 5.79 -6.50
CA GLY A 246 32.79 5.29 -6.47
C GLY A 246 33.00 3.90 -7.08
N TRP A 247 31.97 3.30 -7.67
CA TRP A 247 32.01 1.95 -8.26
C TRP A 247 32.11 1.95 -9.79
N GLY A 248 32.29 3.11 -10.42
CA GLY A 248 32.27 3.25 -11.89
C GLY A 248 30.88 3.27 -12.52
N LEU A 249 29.81 3.31 -11.69
CA LEU A 249 28.41 3.37 -12.13
C LEU A 249 27.89 4.82 -12.25
N THR A 250 28.62 5.77 -11.69
CA THR A 250 28.25 7.19 -11.57
C THR A 250 29.38 8.10 -12.03
N HIS A 251 29.05 9.35 -12.38
CA HIS A 251 30.01 10.42 -12.63
C HIS A 251 30.31 11.12 -11.30
N ASP A 252 31.32 10.65 -10.58
CA ASP A 252 31.67 11.16 -9.27
C ASP A 252 32.48 12.45 -9.35
N ARG A 253 32.10 13.47 -8.60
CA ARG A 253 32.75 14.79 -8.50
C ARG A 253 33.59 14.93 -7.21
N CYS A 254 33.84 13.84 -6.53
CA CYS A 254 34.73 13.71 -5.39
C CYS A 254 35.48 12.38 -5.46
N ASP A 255 36.61 12.31 -4.74
CA ASP A 255 37.46 11.11 -4.76
C ASP A 255 36.78 9.94 -4.04
N ALA A 256 36.73 8.81 -4.75
CA ALA A 256 36.22 7.57 -4.18
C ALA A 256 37.20 6.97 -3.17
N PRO A 257 36.72 6.43 -2.04
CA PRO A 257 37.55 5.64 -1.13
C PRO A 257 38.26 4.49 -1.86
N ALA A 258 39.51 4.22 -1.50
CA ALA A 258 40.33 3.20 -2.18
C ALA A 258 39.65 1.82 -2.29
N ARG A 259 38.85 1.45 -1.27
CA ARG A 259 38.10 0.20 -1.20
C ARG A 259 36.94 0.08 -2.21
N ARG A 260 36.57 1.15 -2.94
CA ARG A 260 35.54 1.14 -3.99
C ARG A 260 36.10 1.22 -5.41
N ARG A 261 37.41 1.47 -5.56
CA ARG A 261 38.07 1.72 -6.87
C ARG A 261 38.11 0.51 -7.82
N GLN A 262 37.84 -0.70 -7.33
CA GLN A 262 37.81 -1.90 -8.15
C GLN A 262 36.66 -1.96 -9.15
N GLY A 263 35.66 -1.05 -9.01
CA GLY A 263 34.46 -1.06 -9.80
C GLY A 263 33.46 -2.16 -9.38
N ALA A 264 32.22 -2.03 -9.85
CA ALA A 264 31.18 -3.05 -9.64
C ALA A 264 30.13 -2.97 -10.75
N SER A 265 29.41 -4.06 -11.00
CA SER A 265 28.25 -4.05 -11.90
C SER A 265 27.01 -3.50 -11.20
N LEU A 266 26.03 -3.01 -11.99
CA LEU A 266 24.74 -2.59 -11.44
C LEU A 266 24.01 -3.76 -10.76
N GLU A 267 24.16 -4.97 -11.32
CA GLU A 267 23.58 -6.18 -10.74
C GLU A 267 24.15 -6.48 -9.34
N ALA A 268 25.48 -6.33 -9.16
CA ALA A 268 26.12 -6.51 -7.85
C ALA A 268 25.57 -5.49 -6.85
N LEU A 269 25.46 -4.21 -7.24
CA LEU A 269 24.89 -3.16 -6.41
C LEU A 269 23.44 -3.49 -6.04
N VAL A 270 22.58 -3.82 -7.01
CA VAL A 270 21.17 -4.14 -6.79
C VAL A 270 21.00 -5.36 -5.88
N HIS A 271 21.77 -6.42 -6.13
CA HIS A 271 21.72 -7.63 -5.30
C HIS A 271 22.17 -7.33 -3.85
N ALA A 272 23.28 -6.62 -3.68
CA ALA A 272 23.79 -6.26 -2.36
C ALA A 272 22.77 -5.51 -1.51
N VAL A 273 22.10 -4.50 -2.07
CA VAL A 273 21.23 -3.61 -1.28
C VAL A 273 19.79 -4.08 -1.17
N LEU A 274 19.24 -4.79 -2.17
CA LEU A 274 17.86 -5.27 -2.14
C LEU A 274 17.71 -6.70 -1.62
N VAL A 275 18.77 -7.51 -1.69
CA VAL A 275 18.75 -8.91 -1.27
C VAL A 275 19.69 -9.15 -0.10
N GLY A 276 20.97 -8.82 -0.24
CA GLY A 276 22.01 -9.17 0.73
C GLY A 276 21.86 -8.47 2.09
N ALA A 277 21.57 -7.17 2.09
CA ALA A 277 21.47 -6.36 3.32
C ALA A 277 20.03 -6.05 3.75
N CYS A 278 19.04 -6.35 2.90
CA CYS A 278 17.66 -5.96 3.12
C CYS A 278 16.83 -7.08 3.76
N ARG A 279 16.11 -6.75 4.82
CA ARG A 279 15.09 -7.62 5.43
C ARG A 279 13.72 -7.02 5.22
N CYS A 280 12.74 -7.83 4.80
CA CYS A 280 11.41 -7.40 4.40
C CYS A 280 10.31 -8.14 5.14
N ILE A 281 9.18 -7.46 5.32
CA ILE A 281 7.91 -8.01 5.84
C ILE A 281 6.86 -7.98 4.74
N ASP A 282 6.14 -9.07 4.59
CA ASP A 282 4.88 -9.11 3.86
C ASP A 282 3.82 -8.28 4.63
N PRO A 283 3.30 -7.18 4.07
CA PRO A 283 2.35 -6.33 4.76
C PRO A 283 0.99 -6.99 5.03
N GLN A 284 0.67 -8.10 4.35
CA GLN A 284 -0.57 -8.85 4.52
C GLN A 284 -0.43 -9.94 5.58
N ARG A 285 0.67 -10.69 5.55
CA ARG A 285 0.90 -11.84 6.45
C ARG A 285 1.65 -11.46 7.72
N HIS A 286 2.30 -10.28 7.75
CA HIS A 286 3.16 -9.84 8.84
C HIS A 286 4.30 -10.81 9.17
N GLN A 287 4.85 -11.44 8.16
CA GLN A 287 5.95 -12.42 8.24
C GLN A 287 7.11 -11.99 7.35
N PRO A 288 8.34 -12.43 7.63
CA PRO A 288 9.47 -12.20 6.74
C PRO A 288 9.16 -12.68 5.32
N CYS A 289 9.56 -11.90 4.33
CA CYS A 289 9.31 -12.23 2.93
C CYS A 289 10.49 -11.84 2.03
N ARG A 290 10.46 -12.29 0.78
CA ARG A 290 11.39 -11.82 -0.25
C ARG A 290 11.02 -10.40 -0.68
N ILE A 291 12.01 -9.64 -1.15
CA ILE A 291 11.82 -8.26 -1.62
C ILE A 291 10.79 -8.18 -2.76
N GLU A 292 10.73 -9.19 -3.63
CA GLU A 292 9.77 -9.27 -4.73
C GLU A 292 8.32 -9.23 -4.24
N THR A 293 8.02 -9.91 -3.14
CA THR A 293 6.69 -9.90 -2.49
C THR A 293 6.34 -8.49 -2.00
N LEU A 294 7.29 -7.82 -1.34
CA LEU A 294 7.09 -6.45 -0.86
C LEU A 294 6.91 -5.47 -2.02
N MET A 295 7.72 -5.58 -3.09
CA MET A 295 7.60 -4.76 -4.30
C MET A 295 6.22 -4.91 -4.95
N GLY A 296 5.75 -6.14 -5.10
CA GLY A 296 4.40 -6.42 -5.63
C GLY A 296 3.29 -5.84 -4.77
N ALA A 297 3.38 -5.98 -3.45
CA ALA A 297 2.37 -5.48 -2.50
C ALA A 297 2.31 -3.93 -2.50
N ILE A 298 3.45 -3.25 -2.42
CA ILE A 298 3.52 -1.78 -2.45
C ILE A 298 3.05 -1.26 -3.82
N GLY A 299 3.50 -1.87 -4.93
CA GLY A 299 3.09 -1.49 -6.28
C GLY A 299 1.58 -1.62 -6.49
N LEU A 300 0.98 -2.72 -6.03
CA LEU A 300 -0.47 -2.92 -6.08
C LEU A 300 -1.21 -1.85 -5.28
N GLN A 301 -0.82 -1.63 -4.02
CA GLN A 301 -1.47 -0.64 -3.15
C GLN A 301 -1.39 0.76 -3.75
N ARG A 302 -0.22 1.14 -4.28
CA ARG A 302 -0.02 2.42 -4.94
C ARG A 302 -0.93 2.59 -6.16
N ARG A 303 -1.01 1.57 -7.05
CA ARG A 303 -1.88 1.62 -8.23
C ARG A 303 -3.35 1.78 -7.85
N LEU A 304 -3.84 1.00 -6.89
CA LEU A 304 -5.23 1.09 -6.43
C LEU A 304 -5.54 2.47 -5.84
N GLN A 305 -4.63 3.04 -5.07
CA GLN A 305 -4.79 4.40 -4.54
C GLN A 305 -4.70 5.48 -5.63
N ALA A 306 -3.88 5.28 -6.67
CA ALA A 306 -3.74 6.23 -7.78
C ALA A 306 -5.01 6.31 -8.65
N GLN A 307 -5.79 5.24 -8.73
CA GLN A 307 -7.07 5.20 -9.44
C GLN A 307 -8.18 5.96 -8.71
N GLN A 308 -8.03 6.23 -7.42
CA GLN A 308 -9.03 6.96 -6.65
C GLN A 308 -9.04 8.45 -7.03
N PRO A 309 -10.21 9.12 -7.10
CA PRO A 309 -10.28 10.57 -7.35
C PRO A 309 -9.53 11.36 -6.27
N ARG A 310 -8.86 12.44 -6.67
CA ARG A 310 -7.98 13.19 -5.74
C ARG A 310 -8.75 13.84 -4.60
N ARG A 311 -9.87 14.51 -4.91
CA ARG A 311 -10.66 15.30 -3.95
C ARG A 311 -12.10 14.83 -3.97
N CYS A 312 -12.54 14.19 -2.92
CA CYS A 312 -13.89 13.66 -2.82
C CYS A 312 -14.69 14.37 -1.74
N VAL A 313 -16.00 14.54 -1.99
CA VAL A 313 -16.97 14.92 -0.96
C VAL A 313 -17.90 13.74 -0.69
N ALA A 314 -17.98 13.33 0.58
CA ALA A 314 -18.80 12.20 1.03
C ALA A 314 -20.03 12.70 1.79
N PHE A 315 -21.22 12.21 1.41
CA PHE A 315 -22.49 12.62 1.99
C PHE A 315 -23.15 11.51 2.81
N GLY A 316 -23.62 11.85 4.01
CA GLY A 316 -24.43 10.94 4.82
C GLY A 316 -23.66 9.84 5.53
N PHE A 317 -22.36 10.00 5.74
CA PHE A 317 -21.53 9.06 6.47
C PHE A 317 -21.52 9.38 7.97
N THR A 318 -21.87 8.41 8.81
CA THR A 318 -21.72 8.49 10.28
C THR A 318 -20.24 8.60 10.66
N PRO A 319 -19.87 9.07 11.86
CA PRO A 319 -18.48 9.17 12.31
C PRO A 319 -17.71 7.85 12.17
N TRP A 320 -18.33 6.71 12.50
CA TRP A 320 -17.75 5.39 12.32
C TRP A 320 -17.47 5.08 10.83
N LYS A 321 -18.45 5.32 9.94
CA LYS A 321 -18.24 5.15 8.49
C LYS A 321 -17.19 6.11 7.93
N GLN A 322 -17.09 7.35 8.45
CA GLN A 322 -16.06 8.30 8.02
C GLN A 322 -14.65 7.81 8.34
N ARG A 323 -14.44 7.21 9.53
CA ARG A 323 -13.16 6.62 9.92
C ARG A 323 -12.77 5.52 8.95
N ASN A 324 -13.68 4.60 8.65
CA ASN A 324 -13.43 3.50 7.73
C ASN A 324 -13.24 3.98 6.28
N LEU A 325 -14.03 4.95 5.81
CA LEU A 325 -13.88 5.48 4.46
C LEU A 325 -12.50 6.11 4.21
N ARG A 326 -11.91 6.78 5.21
CA ARG A 326 -10.54 7.30 5.11
C ARG A 326 -9.50 6.20 4.89
N ARG A 327 -9.73 4.99 5.40
CA ARG A 327 -8.85 3.83 5.19
C ARG A 327 -9.00 3.26 3.78
N PHE A 328 -10.23 3.10 3.31
CA PHE A 328 -10.50 2.51 1.98
C PHE A 328 -10.24 3.47 0.82
N LEU A 329 -10.42 4.77 1.03
CA LEU A 329 -10.09 5.82 0.05
C LEU A 329 -8.84 6.62 0.46
N ALA A 330 -7.79 5.93 0.89
CA ALA A 330 -6.54 6.54 1.36
C ALA A 330 -5.79 7.33 0.26
N GLY A 331 -6.09 7.10 -1.02
CA GLY A 331 -5.59 7.89 -2.16
C GLY A 331 -6.32 9.20 -2.39
N SER A 332 -7.41 9.47 -1.64
CA SER A 332 -8.29 10.63 -1.80
C SER A 332 -8.24 11.58 -0.61
N GLN A 333 -8.37 12.86 -0.88
CA GLN A 333 -8.67 13.88 0.13
C GLN A 333 -10.18 13.95 0.36
N LEU A 334 -10.65 13.49 1.52
CA LEU A 334 -12.06 13.35 1.84
C LEU A 334 -12.58 14.54 2.63
N ARG A 335 -13.68 15.15 2.13
CA ARG A 335 -14.51 16.13 2.86
C ARG A 335 -15.87 15.52 3.16
N PHE A 336 -16.30 15.52 4.41
CA PHE A 336 -17.59 14.98 4.82
C PHE A 336 -18.63 16.09 4.96
N ARG A 337 -19.84 15.86 4.46
CA ARG A 337 -20.96 16.79 4.50
C ARG A 337 -22.27 16.08 4.85
N ALA A 338 -23.14 16.82 5.54
CA ALA A 338 -24.50 16.37 5.74
C ALA A 338 -25.28 16.34 4.42
N PRO A 339 -26.26 15.41 4.25
CA PRO A 339 -26.96 15.20 2.97
C PRO A 339 -27.73 16.43 2.42
N TRP A 340 -27.98 17.44 3.25
CA TRP A 340 -28.65 18.68 2.86
C TRP A 340 -27.69 19.80 2.43
N ARG A 341 -26.40 19.64 2.59
CA ARG A 341 -25.40 20.64 2.19
C ARG A 341 -25.11 20.56 0.68
N ARG A 342 -24.61 21.67 0.14
CA ARG A 342 -24.18 21.76 -1.27
C ARG A 342 -22.85 21.06 -1.49
N ILE A 343 -22.64 20.56 -2.72
CA ILE A 343 -21.34 20.06 -3.17
C ILE A 343 -20.36 21.22 -3.20
N PRO A 344 -19.21 21.16 -2.48
CA PRO A 344 -18.22 22.23 -2.49
C PRO A 344 -17.55 22.34 -3.88
N GLN A 345 -16.97 23.50 -4.16
CA GLN A 345 -16.14 23.67 -5.35
C GLN A 345 -14.81 22.89 -5.22
N GLY A 346 -14.19 22.62 -6.36
CA GLY A 346 -12.87 21.99 -6.41
C GLY A 346 -12.85 20.54 -5.92
N VAL A 347 -13.95 19.79 -6.03
CA VAL A 347 -14.01 18.33 -5.84
C VAL A 347 -14.05 17.62 -7.18
N ASP A 348 -13.49 16.43 -7.23
CA ASP A 348 -13.37 15.62 -8.43
C ASP A 348 -14.41 14.49 -8.46
N ALA A 349 -15.00 14.14 -7.30
CA ALA A 349 -16.04 13.12 -7.18
C ALA A 349 -16.94 13.30 -5.94
N VAL A 350 -18.13 12.71 -6.00
CA VAL A 350 -19.08 12.58 -4.89
C VAL A 350 -19.05 11.13 -4.41
N VAL A 351 -19.06 10.91 -3.09
CA VAL A 351 -19.11 9.57 -2.48
C VAL A 351 -20.40 9.43 -1.69
N VAL A 352 -21.12 8.33 -1.89
CA VAL A 352 -22.38 8.02 -1.21
C VAL A 352 -22.41 6.56 -0.76
N TRP A 353 -23.27 6.25 0.22
CA TRP A 353 -23.48 4.87 0.66
C TRP A 353 -24.59 4.21 -0.14
N GLY A 354 -24.28 3.18 -0.89
CA GLY A 354 -25.21 2.39 -1.69
C GLY A 354 -26.23 3.27 -2.43
N ARG A 355 -27.50 2.91 -2.33
CA ARG A 355 -28.63 3.65 -2.92
C ARG A 355 -29.26 4.70 -1.99
N ARG A 356 -28.64 5.02 -0.85
CA ARG A 356 -29.18 5.96 0.16
C ARG A 356 -28.91 7.44 -0.14
N ALA A 357 -28.35 7.76 -1.30
CA ALA A 357 -28.10 9.14 -1.71
C ALA A 357 -29.41 9.94 -1.87
N LYS A 358 -29.43 11.17 -1.39
CA LYS A 358 -30.57 12.07 -1.61
C LYS A 358 -30.63 12.49 -3.10
N PRO A 359 -31.81 12.51 -3.76
CA PRO A 359 -31.95 12.86 -5.18
C PRO A 359 -31.24 14.16 -5.54
N ARG A 360 -31.41 15.21 -4.74
CA ARG A 360 -30.76 16.50 -4.95
C ARG A 360 -29.23 16.47 -5.00
N VAL A 361 -28.56 15.51 -4.27
CA VAL A 361 -27.11 15.35 -4.32
C VAL A 361 -26.72 14.74 -5.64
N LEU A 362 -27.46 13.73 -6.12
CA LEU A 362 -27.25 13.07 -7.40
C LEU A 362 -27.48 14.04 -8.57
N GLU A 363 -28.56 14.81 -8.54
CA GLU A 363 -28.87 15.83 -9.53
C GLU A 363 -27.79 16.93 -9.57
N ALA A 364 -27.33 17.39 -8.41
CA ALA A 364 -26.26 18.39 -8.32
C ALA A 364 -24.91 17.84 -8.84
N ALA A 365 -24.62 16.56 -8.60
CA ALA A 365 -23.44 15.89 -9.18
C ALA A 365 -23.57 15.79 -10.71
N ALA A 366 -24.73 15.37 -11.21
CA ALA A 366 -25.00 15.26 -12.64
C ALA A 366 -24.85 16.60 -13.37
N ARG A 367 -25.46 17.68 -12.82
CA ARG A 367 -25.31 19.04 -13.39
C ARG A 367 -23.87 19.51 -13.47
N ARG A 368 -22.99 19.02 -12.59
CA ARG A 368 -21.56 19.36 -12.56
C ARG A 368 -20.69 18.29 -13.22
N GLN A 369 -21.27 17.29 -13.86
CA GLN A 369 -20.58 16.15 -14.48
C GLN A 369 -19.57 15.47 -13.53
N LEU A 370 -19.90 15.43 -12.22
CA LEU A 370 -19.06 14.77 -11.23
C LEU A 370 -19.41 13.28 -11.13
N PRO A 371 -18.45 12.37 -11.21
CA PRO A 371 -18.69 10.97 -10.94
C PRO A 371 -19.20 10.75 -9.51
N VAL A 372 -20.12 9.79 -9.37
CA VAL A 372 -20.65 9.39 -8.07
C VAL A 372 -20.15 8.00 -7.73
N LEU A 373 -19.30 7.91 -6.71
CA LEU A 373 -18.82 6.65 -6.17
C LEU A 373 -19.83 6.12 -5.16
N GLN A 374 -20.32 4.91 -5.40
CA GLN A 374 -21.21 4.21 -4.48
C GLN A 374 -20.40 3.22 -3.66
N VAL A 375 -20.48 3.32 -2.33
CA VAL A 375 -19.72 2.47 -1.40
C VAL A 375 -20.70 1.52 -0.71
N GLU A 376 -20.30 0.23 -0.65
CA GLU A 376 -21.09 -0.80 0.02
C GLU A 376 -20.17 -1.81 0.71
N ASP A 377 -20.71 -2.63 1.61
CA ASP A 377 -19.97 -3.70 2.25
C ASP A 377 -19.41 -4.69 1.22
N GLY A 378 -18.18 -5.12 1.42
CA GLY A 378 -17.54 -6.14 0.58
C GLY A 378 -18.05 -7.56 0.88
N PHE A 379 -17.71 -8.51 0.00
CA PHE A 379 -18.14 -9.91 0.11
C PHE A 379 -17.55 -10.65 1.32
N LEU A 380 -16.36 -10.23 1.76
CA LEU A 380 -15.72 -10.68 3.01
C LEU A 380 -15.64 -9.47 3.94
N ARG A 381 -16.60 -9.33 4.84
CA ARG A 381 -16.77 -8.08 5.57
C ARG A 381 -15.99 -8.02 6.88
N SER A 382 -16.21 -8.99 7.77
CA SER A 382 -15.68 -8.91 9.15
C SER A 382 -15.74 -10.27 9.85
N VAL A 383 -15.18 -10.33 11.04
CA VAL A 383 -15.53 -11.33 12.05
C VAL A 383 -16.53 -10.67 12.99
N GLY A 384 -17.81 -10.99 12.88
CA GLY A 384 -18.93 -10.35 13.57
C GLY A 384 -19.82 -9.50 12.66
N LEU A 385 -21.01 -9.14 13.16
CA LEU A 385 -22.06 -8.47 12.38
C LEU A 385 -21.75 -6.98 12.16
N GLY A 386 -22.22 -6.46 11.04
CA GLY A 386 -22.10 -5.04 10.71
C GLY A 386 -22.96 -4.14 11.56
N ALA A 387 -24.09 -4.63 12.01
CA ALA A 387 -24.99 -3.93 12.89
C ALA A 387 -24.37 -3.62 14.27
N ASP A 388 -23.43 -4.46 14.74
CA ASP A 388 -22.65 -4.24 15.96
C ASP A 388 -21.47 -3.27 15.77
N LEU A 389 -21.42 -2.56 14.65
CA LEU A 389 -20.36 -1.61 14.28
C LEU A 389 -18.95 -2.22 14.24
N VAL A 390 -18.85 -3.53 14.00
CA VAL A 390 -17.58 -4.20 13.78
C VAL A 390 -16.92 -3.62 12.54
N ASP A 391 -15.65 -3.19 12.66
CA ASP A 391 -14.91 -2.57 11.56
C ASP A 391 -14.81 -3.50 10.34
N PRO A 392 -15.17 -3.03 9.14
CA PRO A 392 -15.10 -3.81 7.93
C PRO A 392 -13.65 -3.99 7.49
N VAL A 393 -13.32 -5.16 6.96
CA VAL A 393 -12.02 -5.42 6.32
C VAL A 393 -12.05 -5.23 4.81
N SER A 394 -13.25 -5.18 4.21
CA SER A 394 -13.41 -4.84 2.80
C SER A 394 -14.68 -4.04 2.54
N TRP A 395 -14.58 -3.12 1.58
CA TRP A 395 -15.70 -2.40 0.97
C TRP A 395 -15.59 -2.45 -0.55
N VAL A 396 -16.73 -2.46 -1.21
CA VAL A 396 -16.83 -2.23 -2.66
C VAL A 396 -16.98 -0.73 -2.89
N VAL A 397 -16.26 -0.19 -3.85
CA VAL A 397 -16.42 1.16 -4.38
C VAL A 397 -16.74 1.04 -5.86
N ASP A 398 -17.92 1.42 -6.25
CA ASP A 398 -18.45 1.26 -7.60
C ASP A 398 -18.67 2.63 -8.26
N HIS A 399 -18.26 2.76 -9.52
CA HIS A 399 -18.31 4.01 -10.30
C HIS A 399 -19.56 4.10 -11.17
N GLN A 400 -20.27 3.00 -11.42
CA GLN A 400 -21.44 2.91 -12.29
C GLN A 400 -22.73 2.72 -11.48
N GLY A 401 -22.69 1.82 -10.50
CA GLY A 401 -23.83 1.46 -9.67
C GLY A 401 -23.41 0.74 -8.40
N VAL A 402 -24.20 -0.17 -7.91
CA VAL A 402 -23.83 -1.12 -6.84
C VAL A 402 -24.18 -2.53 -7.30
N TYR A 403 -23.36 -3.48 -6.97
CA TYR A 403 -23.42 -4.86 -7.45
C TYR A 403 -24.75 -5.58 -7.21
N TYR A 404 -25.57 -5.12 -6.26
CA TYR A 404 -26.88 -5.69 -5.97
C TYR A 404 -28.06 -5.01 -6.68
N ASP A 405 -27.82 -3.95 -7.46
CA ASP A 405 -28.85 -3.19 -8.16
C ASP A 405 -28.96 -3.67 -9.61
N ALA A 406 -29.90 -4.57 -9.88
CA ALA A 406 -30.15 -5.08 -11.23
C ALA A 406 -30.81 -4.09 -12.19
N THR A 407 -31.17 -2.87 -11.73
CA THR A 407 -31.84 -1.86 -12.56
C THR A 407 -30.88 -0.99 -13.35
N ARG A 408 -29.56 -1.12 -13.12
CA ARG A 408 -28.50 -0.37 -13.80
C ARG A 408 -27.19 -1.14 -13.79
N PRO A 409 -26.26 -0.83 -14.72
CA PRO A 409 -24.94 -1.45 -14.73
C PRO A 409 -24.16 -1.21 -13.43
N SER A 410 -23.25 -2.11 -13.12
CA SER A 410 -22.26 -1.99 -12.05
C SER A 410 -20.85 -2.25 -12.58
N ASP A 411 -19.82 -1.80 -11.81
CA ASP A 411 -18.43 -2.13 -12.13
C ASP A 411 -18.20 -3.64 -12.12
N LEU A 412 -18.88 -4.39 -11.22
CA LEU A 412 -18.79 -5.84 -11.17
C LEU A 412 -19.34 -6.50 -12.43
N GLU A 413 -20.50 -6.09 -12.92
CA GLU A 413 -21.08 -6.60 -14.18
C GLU A 413 -20.17 -6.29 -15.35
N SER A 414 -19.64 -5.07 -15.44
CA SER A 414 -18.71 -4.67 -16.47
C SER A 414 -17.44 -5.52 -16.45
N LEU A 415 -16.86 -5.78 -15.26
CA LEU A 415 -15.69 -6.65 -15.10
C LEU A 415 -15.99 -8.08 -15.53
N LEU A 416 -17.13 -8.65 -15.14
CA LEU A 416 -17.53 -10.01 -15.51
C LEU A 416 -17.76 -10.14 -17.03
N ALA A 417 -18.34 -9.13 -17.66
CA ALA A 417 -18.69 -9.16 -19.07
C ALA A 417 -17.49 -8.90 -20.00
N THR A 418 -16.55 -8.03 -19.63
CA THR A 418 -15.56 -7.50 -20.56
C THR A 418 -14.11 -7.82 -20.21
N GLN A 419 -13.79 -8.11 -18.93
CA GLN A 419 -12.43 -8.31 -18.49
C GLN A 419 -11.84 -9.63 -18.98
N ARG A 420 -10.68 -9.55 -19.63
CA ARG A 420 -9.86 -10.73 -19.92
C ARG A 420 -8.87 -10.96 -18.77
N TRP A 421 -8.87 -12.17 -18.24
CA TRP A 421 -8.05 -12.55 -17.10
C TRP A 421 -6.79 -13.26 -17.57
N THR A 422 -5.64 -12.87 -17.01
CA THR A 422 -4.38 -13.59 -17.23
C THR A 422 -4.36 -14.92 -16.48
N SER A 423 -3.54 -15.88 -16.93
CA SER A 423 -3.37 -17.16 -16.23
C SER A 423 -2.97 -16.98 -14.77
N ALA A 424 -2.10 -16.01 -14.47
CA ALA A 424 -1.68 -15.70 -13.10
C ALA A 424 -2.84 -15.20 -12.22
N GLN A 425 -3.73 -14.37 -12.78
CA GLN A 425 -4.94 -13.91 -12.07
C GLN A 425 -5.92 -15.06 -11.82
N CYS A 426 -6.12 -15.95 -12.81
CA CYS A 426 -6.95 -17.14 -12.65
C CYS A 426 -6.39 -18.10 -11.59
N GLN A 427 -5.08 -18.35 -11.59
CA GLN A 427 -4.42 -19.19 -10.57
C GLN A 427 -4.57 -18.59 -9.17
N ARG A 428 -4.38 -17.27 -9.03
CA ARG A 428 -4.60 -16.59 -7.74
C ARG A 428 -6.05 -16.70 -7.26
N ALA A 429 -7.02 -16.53 -8.16
CA ALA A 429 -8.44 -16.66 -7.84
C ALA A 429 -8.80 -18.09 -7.42
N ALA A 430 -8.26 -19.10 -8.10
CA ALA A 430 -8.44 -20.50 -7.74
C ALA A 430 -7.86 -20.82 -6.35
N ALA A 431 -6.64 -20.35 -6.06
CA ALA A 431 -6.02 -20.50 -4.75
C ALA A 431 -6.82 -19.78 -3.64
N LEU A 432 -7.34 -18.58 -3.93
CA LEU A 432 -8.18 -17.85 -2.98
C LEU A 432 -9.49 -18.59 -2.71
N ARG A 433 -10.17 -19.08 -3.75
CA ARG A 433 -11.40 -19.87 -3.60
C ARG A 433 -11.16 -21.12 -2.75
N HIS A 434 -10.08 -21.85 -3.05
CA HIS A 434 -9.72 -23.04 -2.27
C HIS A 434 -9.51 -22.71 -0.79
N ARG A 435 -8.79 -21.62 -0.51
CA ARG A 435 -8.55 -21.17 0.86
C ARG A 435 -9.84 -20.75 1.58
N LEU A 436 -10.73 -20.01 0.90
CA LEU A 436 -12.02 -19.60 1.48
C LEU A 436 -12.85 -20.82 1.91
N VAL A 437 -12.87 -21.87 1.08
CA VAL A 437 -13.59 -23.12 1.37
C VAL A 437 -12.91 -23.88 2.52
N GLN A 438 -11.60 -24.08 2.46
CA GLN A 438 -10.86 -24.82 3.50
C GLN A 438 -10.93 -24.16 4.89
N GLU A 439 -10.87 -22.82 4.94
CA GLU A 439 -10.91 -22.06 6.20
C GLU A 439 -12.37 -21.69 6.59
N ALA A 440 -13.37 -22.18 5.85
CA ALA A 440 -14.80 -21.91 6.08
C ALA A 440 -15.13 -20.41 6.21
N ILE A 441 -14.46 -19.57 5.40
CA ILE A 441 -14.62 -18.12 5.47
C ILE A 441 -15.92 -17.67 4.78
N THR A 442 -16.73 -16.88 5.50
CA THR A 442 -17.98 -16.28 5.02
C THR A 442 -17.95 -14.74 5.12
N LYS A 443 -19.06 -14.08 4.78
CA LYS A 443 -19.16 -12.61 4.85
C LYS A 443 -18.92 -12.08 6.28
N TYR A 444 -19.45 -12.74 7.30
CA TYR A 444 -19.41 -12.27 8.70
C TYR A 444 -18.57 -13.16 9.62
N ASN A 445 -18.22 -14.36 9.21
CA ASN A 445 -17.38 -15.31 9.96
C ASN A 445 -17.87 -15.51 11.41
N LEU A 446 -19.17 -15.72 11.57
CA LEU A 446 -19.77 -16.03 12.85
C LEU A 446 -19.39 -17.46 13.25
N GLN A 447 -19.13 -17.67 14.53
CA GLN A 447 -18.93 -19.02 15.03
C GLN A 447 -20.22 -19.84 14.89
N ALA A 448 -20.08 -21.08 14.41
CA ALA A 448 -21.22 -21.94 14.13
C ALA A 448 -20.84 -23.40 14.30
N GLU A 449 -21.77 -24.19 14.81
CA GLU A 449 -21.68 -25.62 14.79
C GLU A 449 -21.82 -26.13 13.35
N PRO A 450 -21.11 -27.21 12.96
CA PRO A 450 -21.30 -27.86 11.66
C PRO A 450 -22.73 -28.42 11.56
N TRP A 451 -23.38 -28.14 10.42
CA TRP A 451 -24.66 -28.81 10.15
C TRP A 451 -24.44 -30.26 9.76
N ILE A 452 -25.23 -31.17 10.36
CA ILE A 452 -25.17 -32.60 10.08
C ILE A 452 -26.37 -32.96 9.20
N ARG A 453 -26.09 -33.54 8.05
CA ARG A 453 -27.12 -34.00 7.13
C ARG A 453 -27.96 -35.09 7.79
N PRO A 454 -29.31 -34.98 7.83
CA PRO A 454 -30.15 -36.05 8.36
C PRO A 454 -30.05 -37.33 7.56
N ASP A 455 -30.11 -38.47 8.26
CA ASP A 455 -30.13 -39.77 7.63
C ASP A 455 -31.35 -39.91 6.71
N GLY A 456 -31.15 -40.46 5.51
CA GLY A 456 -32.22 -40.64 4.53
C GLY A 456 -32.55 -39.39 3.68
N ALA A 457 -31.99 -38.22 3.96
CA ALA A 457 -32.17 -37.04 3.12
C ALA A 457 -31.34 -37.16 1.82
N HIS A 458 -31.92 -37.74 0.76
CA HIS A 458 -31.22 -37.91 -0.52
C HIS A 458 -30.91 -36.59 -1.22
N ARG A 459 -31.83 -35.61 -1.15
CA ARG A 459 -31.68 -34.28 -1.72
C ARG A 459 -31.93 -33.23 -0.64
N VAL A 460 -30.98 -32.35 -0.43
CA VAL A 460 -31.08 -31.22 0.51
C VAL A 460 -31.05 -29.93 -0.27
N VAL A 461 -31.99 -29.05 0.00
CA VAL A 461 -32.03 -27.71 -0.58
C VAL A 461 -31.95 -26.66 0.54
N LEU A 462 -30.90 -25.84 0.50
CA LEU A 462 -30.72 -24.73 1.41
C LEU A 462 -31.42 -23.48 0.88
N VAL A 463 -32.39 -22.97 1.66
CA VAL A 463 -33.09 -21.71 1.38
C VAL A 463 -32.54 -20.61 2.29
N ILE A 464 -31.98 -19.54 1.69
CA ILE A 464 -31.30 -18.47 2.41
C ILE A 464 -32.24 -17.28 2.57
N GLY A 465 -32.62 -16.98 3.81
CA GLY A 465 -33.41 -15.82 4.16
C GLY A 465 -32.63 -14.51 4.03
N GLN A 466 -33.36 -13.44 3.73
CA GLN A 466 -32.85 -12.08 3.57
C GLN A 466 -33.61 -11.12 4.49
N VAL A 467 -33.03 -9.95 4.76
CA VAL A 467 -33.77 -8.82 5.33
C VAL A 467 -34.65 -8.24 4.24
N GLU A 468 -35.97 -8.45 4.27
CA GLU A 468 -36.89 -8.09 3.17
C GLU A 468 -36.90 -6.57 2.87
N SER A 469 -36.60 -5.73 3.85
CA SER A 469 -36.45 -4.27 3.67
C SER A 469 -35.10 -3.83 3.09
N ASP A 470 -34.17 -4.77 2.88
CA ASP A 470 -32.85 -4.43 2.36
C ASP A 470 -32.90 -3.96 0.90
N ALA A 471 -31.98 -3.06 0.56
CA ALA A 471 -31.85 -2.51 -0.78
C ALA A 471 -31.56 -3.60 -1.84
N SER A 472 -30.87 -4.67 -1.47
CA SER A 472 -30.58 -5.82 -2.36
C SER A 472 -31.85 -6.53 -2.80
N ILE A 473 -32.84 -6.69 -1.92
CA ILE A 473 -34.15 -7.24 -2.27
C ILE A 473 -34.94 -6.27 -3.13
N ARG A 474 -34.97 -5.00 -2.72
CA ARG A 474 -35.73 -3.96 -3.44
C ARG A 474 -35.28 -3.74 -4.87
N TYR A 475 -33.98 -3.79 -5.14
CA TYR A 475 -33.39 -3.45 -6.45
C TYR A 475 -32.82 -4.67 -7.19
N GLY A 476 -32.53 -5.77 -6.47
CA GLY A 476 -31.93 -6.99 -7.05
C GLY A 476 -32.90 -8.14 -7.27
N ALA A 477 -34.10 -8.11 -6.64
CA ALA A 477 -35.09 -9.18 -6.79
C ALA A 477 -36.25 -8.75 -7.69
N PRO A 478 -36.31 -9.16 -8.96
CA PRO A 478 -37.38 -8.75 -9.90
C PRO A 478 -38.74 -9.40 -9.62
N GLY A 479 -38.75 -10.62 -9.05
CA GLY A 479 -39.97 -11.41 -8.78
C GLY A 479 -40.24 -11.60 -7.30
N LEU A 480 -39.64 -12.63 -6.71
CA LEU A 480 -39.84 -13.00 -5.30
C LEU A 480 -39.12 -12.00 -4.38
N ARG A 481 -39.89 -11.38 -3.45
CA ARG A 481 -39.35 -10.31 -2.58
C ARG A 481 -39.56 -10.59 -1.08
N THR A 482 -40.17 -11.70 -0.74
CA THR A 482 -40.36 -12.13 0.65
C THR A 482 -39.76 -13.50 0.88
N ASN A 483 -39.28 -13.77 2.09
CA ASN A 483 -38.73 -15.06 2.47
C ASN A 483 -39.80 -16.16 2.35
N ARG A 484 -41.04 -15.84 2.70
CA ARG A 484 -42.18 -16.75 2.57
C ARG A 484 -42.43 -17.16 1.11
N ALA A 485 -42.53 -16.20 0.19
CA ALA A 485 -42.76 -16.49 -1.22
C ALA A 485 -41.61 -17.31 -1.84
N LEU A 486 -40.37 -17.07 -1.36
CA LEU A 486 -39.21 -17.89 -1.77
C LEU A 486 -39.37 -19.35 -1.30
N LEU A 487 -39.73 -19.59 -0.04
CA LEU A 487 -39.95 -20.92 0.50
C LEU A 487 -41.10 -21.65 -0.20
N GLU A 488 -42.22 -20.97 -0.45
CA GLU A 488 -43.37 -21.50 -1.21
C GLU A 488 -42.94 -21.95 -2.62
N ALA A 489 -42.18 -21.10 -3.32
CA ALA A 489 -41.67 -21.40 -4.66
C ALA A 489 -40.69 -22.57 -4.66
N VAL A 490 -39.77 -22.65 -3.69
CA VAL A 490 -38.80 -23.74 -3.57
C VAL A 490 -39.50 -25.06 -3.22
N ARG A 491 -40.46 -25.07 -2.29
CA ARG A 491 -41.23 -26.29 -1.95
C ARG A 491 -42.06 -26.79 -3.14
N ALA A 492 -42.64 -25.85 -3.91
CA ALA A 492 -43.38 -26.24 -5.13
C ALA A 492 -42.45 -26.83 -6.22
N ALA A 493 -41.24 -26.30 -6.35
CA ALA A 493 -40.26 -26.81 -7.34
C ALA A 493 -39.56 -28.11 -6.90
N GLU A 494 -39.43 -28.35 -5.61
CA GLU A 494 -38.71 -29.47 -4.99
C GLU A 494 -39.56 -30.14 -3.90
N PRO A 495 -40.67 -30.81 -4.26
CA PRO A 495 -41.64 -31.35 -3.29
C PRO A 495 -41.05 -32.37 -2.31
N GLU A 496 -40.13 -33.22 -2.80
CA GLU A 496 -39.51 -34.34 -2.06
C GLU A 496 -38.16 -33.97 -1.42
N ALA A 497 -37.68 -32.76 -1.62
CA ALA A 497 -36.37 -32.35 -1.08
C ALA A 497 -36.50 -32.00 0.42
N TYR A 498 -35.45 -32.34 1.19
CA TYR A 498 -35.29 -31.86 2.55
C TYR A 498 -34.91 -30.39 2.52
N LEU A 499 -35.83 -29.49 2.88
CA LEU A 499 -35.62 -28.04 2.84
C LEU A 499 -35.07 -27.54 4.18
N VAL A 500 -33.89 -26.94 4.11
CA VAL A 500 -33.25 -26.27 5.26
C VAL A 500 -33.38 -24.78 5.08
N TYR A 501 -34.13 -24.13 5.96
CA TYR A 501 -34.24 -22.65 5.95
C TYR A 501 -33.22 -22.02 6.88
N LYS A 502 -32.46 -21.08 6.36
CA LYS A 502 -31.51 -20.27 7.12
C LYS A 502 -31.95 -18.80 7.15
N PRO A 503 -32.56 -18.31 8.24
CA PRO A 503 -32.91 -16.89 8.40
C PRO A 503 -31.68 -15.97 8.34
N HIS A 504 -31.91 -14.69 8.01
CA HIS A 504 -30.81 -13.72 7.99
C HIS A 504 -30.24 -13.51 9.41
N PRO A 505 -28.91 -13.46 9.60
CA PRO A 505 -28.30 -13.29 10.93
C PRO A 505 -28.76 -12.05 11.69
N ASP A 506 -28.97 -10.92 11.01
CA ASP A 506 -29.46 -9.68 11.66
C ASP A 506 -30.92 -9.79 12.11
N VAL A 507 -31.73 -10.66 11.48
CA VAL A 507 -33.10 -10.95 11.92
C VAL A 507 -33.06 -11.83 13.16
N VAL A 508 -32.25 -12.89 13.14
CA VAL A 508 -32.08 -13.79 14.29
C VAL A 508 -31.52 -13.05 15.52
N ALA A 509 -30.60 -12.13 15.31
CA ALA A 509 -30.03 -11.28 16.37
C ALA A 509 -30.97 -10.15 16.85
N GLY A 510 -32.18 -10.03 16.28
CA GLY A 510 -33.12 -8.95 16.61
C GLY A 510 -32.72 -7.55 16.15
N LEU A 511 -31.69 -7.44 15.30
CA LEU A 511 -31.19 -6.18 14.78
C LEU A 511 -32.01 -5.65 13.58
N CYS A 512 -32.71 -6.55 12.89
CA CYS A 512 -33.66 -6.28 11.82
C CYS A 512 -35.01 -6.99 12.10
N ARG A 513 -36.10 -6.44 11.55
CA ARG A 513 -37.41 -7.08 11.65
C ARG A 513 -37.49 -8.31 10.74
N ALA A 514 -38.13 -9.38 11.22
CA ALA A 514 -38.48 -10.53 10.39
C ALA A 514 -39.47 -10.11 9.29
N GLY A 515 -39.47 -10.86 8.21
CA GLY A 515 -40.39 -10.67 7.10
C GLY A 515 -41.82 -10.99 7.50
N ALA A 516 -42.81 -10.41 6.79
CA ALA A 516 -44.21 -10.67 7.06
C ALA A 516 -44.57 -12.15 6.83
N GLY A 517 -44.99 -12.86 7.87
CA GLY A 517 -45.33 -14.28 7.80
C GLY A 517 -44.13 -15.24 7.72
N GLU A 518 -42.95 -14.78 8.08
CA GLU A 518 -41.74 -15.60 8.12
C GLU A 518 -41.85 -16.73 9.16
N ASP A 519 -42.49 -16.47 10.30
CA ASP A 519 -42.75 -17.50 11.31
C ASP A 519 -43.66 -18.65 10.78
N ALA A 520 -44.67 -18.31 9.96
CA ALA A 520 -45.53 -19.30 9.31
C ALA A 520 -44.81 -20.03 8.18
N ALA A 521 -43.77 -19.43 7.59
CA ALA A 521 -42.96 -20.05 6.55
C ALA A 521 -42.08 -21.22 7.06
N ALA A 522 -41.82 -21.28 8.37
CA ALA A 522 -41.12 -22.39 8.99
C ALA A 522 -41.88 -23.72 8.80
N ALA A 523 -43.21 -23.70 8.61
CA ALA A 523 -44.00 -24.88 8.29
C ALA A 523 -43.78 -25.42 6.84
N LEU A 524 -43.13 -24.64 5.97
CA LEU A 524 -42.83 -25.01 4.58
C LEU A 524 -41.47 -25.70 4.40
N CYS A 525 -40.65 -25.70 5.43
CA CYS A 525 -39.33 -26.35 5.42
C CYS A 525 -39.27 -27.46 6.47
N ASP A 526 -38.32 -28.38 6.29
CA ASP A 526 -38.14 -29.52 7.19
C ASP A 526 -37.25 -29.12 8.39
N GLU A 527 -36.42 -28.10 8.22
CA GLU A 527 -35.55 -27.62 9.28
C GLU A 527 -35.32 -26.12 9.16
N VAL A 528 -35.33 -25.41 10.30
CA VAL A 528 -34.93 -23.99 10.42
C VAL A 528 -33.64 -23.90 11.22
N LEU A 529 -32.62 -23.26 10.65
CA LEU A 529 -31.34 -23.09 11.31
C LEU A 529 -31.31 -21.73 12.07
N PRO A 530 -31.51 -21.73 13.38
CA PRO A 530 -31.73 -20.47 14.13
C PRO A 530 -30.46 -19.64 14.30
N GLN A 531 -29.27 -20.21 14.28
CA GLN A 531 -28.01 -19.47 14.47
C GLN A 531 -26.81 -20.11 13.73
N GLY A 532 -25.94 -19.25 13.26
CA GLY A 532 -24.50 -19.48 13.24
C GLY A 532 -23.92 -20.45 12.22
N LEU A 533 -24.67 -21.12 11.36
CA LEU A 533 -24.08 -22.01 10.36
C LEU A 533 -23.42 -21.25 9.23
N SER A 534 -22.16 -21.60 8.99
CA SER A 534 -21.46 -21.17 7.78
C SER A 534 -22.09 -21.87 6.57
N LEU A 535 -22.46 -21.10 5.53
CA LEU A 535 -22.98 -21.65 4.28
C LEU A 535 -22.02 -22.62 3.58
N ILE A 536 -20.76 -22.62 3.97
CA ILE A 536 -19.70 -23.48 3.40
C ILE A 536 -19.83 -24.93 3.91
N HIS A 537 -20.48 -25.14 5.03
CA HIS A 537 -20.64 -26.49 5.61
C HIS A 537 -21.91 -27.21 5.13
N ILE A 538 -22.73 -26.56 4.34
CA ILE A 538 -23.91 -27.11 3.71
C ILE A 538 -23.67 -27.34 2.23
#